data_d634790ec374f936f02d33fff1bf263e
#
_entry.id   d634790ec374f936f02d33fff1bf263e
#
_cell.length_a   1.000
_cell.length_b   1.000
_cell.length_c   1.000
_cell.angle_alpha   90.00
_cell.angle_beta   90.00
_cell.angle_gamma   90.00
#
_symmetry.space_group_name_H-M   'P 1'
#
loop_
_entity.id
_entity.type
_entity.pdbx_description
1 polymer ?
#
loop_
_entity_poly.entity_id
_entity_poly.type
_entity_poly.pdbx_seq_one_letter_code
_entity_poly.pdbx_strand_id
1 'polypeptide(L)'
;MNTNQHIAVKNSKTYLYLVCLVAALGGFLFGFDTAVISGTISLVKGDFGLNAVSEGWFVSCALLGCIIGVSISGKLSDHYGRKIVLILSAFLFLVSAMGCMYASSFSMLIVFRLVGGIGIGVASMVSPLYISEFAPSRLRGTMVSLYQLALTIGIVAAYFSNAFLASHAGDHFAGGQAEKIFSAEVWRAMLGLGGVPALIFLLSLFLVPESPRWLLTKGQMARAKSILIKIDGEQAANKEVNAFLSQNEMEEDASLKTLFKPVYRKALWIGLLLPFLSQVCGINAVIYYGPRILEQAGFTLNNALGGQVTIGLINVIFTFVAIFIVDKWGRKPLLYVGIGGAVLSLVIIGILFQAGIISGPWILIFILAFIACFAFSFGPVCWVVIGEIFPNGIRGKAMSLATLTLWIGNFFVGQLTPLMLEGLGSAWTFWIFAICCSPALYLTWKLIPETKGRSLEEIDAHWQADHAKTLK
;
A
#
# COMPACT_ATOMS: atom_id res chain seq x y z
N MET A 1 42.49 -9.01 5.36
CA MET A 1 41.42 -8.01 5.58
C MET A 1 41.42 -7.65 7.04
N ASN A 2 41.71 -6.41 7.39
CA ASN A 2 41.91 -5.97 8.78
C ASN A 2 40.59 -6.00 9.58
N THR A 3 40.64 -6.41 10.84
CA THR A 3 39.49 -6.49 11.78
C THR A 3 38.68 -5.18 11.82
N ASN A 4 39.35 -4.03 11.70
CA ASN A 4 38.72 -2.71 11.65
C ASN A 4 37.87 -2.49 10.39
N GLN A 5 38.22 -3.09 9.25
CA GLN A 5 37.40 -3.01 8.04
C GLN A 5 36.12 -3.86 8.17
N HIS A 6 36.20 -5.02 8.81
CA HIS A 6 35.02 -5.85 9.10
C HIS A 6 34.04 -5.18 10.06
N ILE A 7 34.53 -4.48 11.08
CA ILE A 7 33.71 -3.75 12.05
C ILE A 7 33.03 -2.55 11.37
N ALA A 8 33.78 -1.79 10.55
CA ALA A 8 33.24 -0.63 9.82
C ALA A 8 32.15 -1.03 8.82
N VAL A 9 32.35 -2.12 8.06
CA VAL A 9 31.36 -2.63 7.09
C VAL A 9 30.13 -3.20 7.81
N LYS A 10 30.27 -3.82 8.97
CA LYS A 10 29.15 -4.34 9.77
C LYS A 10 28.29 -3.21 10.33
N ASN A 11 28.90 -2.15 10.84
CA ASN A 11 28.20 -0.96 11.34
C ASN A 11 27.46 -0.19 10.22
N SER A 12 28.00 -0.15 9.01
CA SER A 12 27.42 0.47 7.83
C SER A 12 26.10 -0.19 7.43
N LYS A 13 26.06 -1.53 7.35
CA LYS A 13 24.83 -2.27 7.04
C LYS A 13 23.74 -2.07 8.09
N THR A 14 24.13 -2.14 9.38
CA THR A 14 23.18 -1.96 10.50
C THR A 14 22.52 -0.58 10.44
N TYR A 15 23.28 0.47 10.13
CA TYR A 15 22.76 1.82 9.98
C TYR A 15 21.75 1.94 8.83
N LEU A 16 22.06 1.36 7.65
CA LEU A 16 21.15 1.33 6.52
C LEU A 16 19.84 0.62 6.86
N TYR A 17 19.92 -0.58 7.47
CA TYR A 17 18.73 -1.33 7.86
C TYR A 17 17.88 -0.56 8.87
N LEU A 18 18.49 0.11 9.84
CA LEU A 18 17.78 0.90 10.83
C LEU A 18 17.01 2.07 10.17
N VAL A 19 17.66 2.83 9.28
CA VAL A 19 17.02 3.93 8.56
C VAL A 19 15.85 3.43 7.70
N CYS A 20 16.07 2.33 6.96
CA CYS A 20 15.03 1.73 6.11
C CYS A 20 13.88 1.15 6.95
N LEU A 21 14.16 0.56 8.12
CA LEU A 21 13.14 0.03 9.02
C LEU A 21 12.26 1.15 9.58
N VAL A 22 12.88 2.26 10.02
CA VAL A 22 12.12 3.44 10.46
C VAL A 22 11.21 3.95 9.35
N ALA A 23 11.70 4.08 8.11
CA ALA A 23 10.86 4.52 7.00
C ALA A 23 9.76 3.49 6.65
N ALA A 24 10.02 2.19 6.83
CA ALA A 24 9.06 1.12 6.60
C ALA A 24 7.89 1.13 7.62
N LEU A 25 8.05 1.77 8.80
CA LEU A 25 6.93 2.00 9.72
C LEU A 25 5.80 2.82 9.09
N GLY A 26 6.10 3.68 8.12
CA GLY A 26 5.07 4.34 7.30
C GLY A 26 4.21 3.34 6.53
N GLY A 27 4.82 2.24 6.03
CA GLY A 27 4.09 1.12 5.44
C GLY A 27 3.26 0.35 6.45
N PHE A 28 3.82 0.08 7.63
CA PHE A 28 3.10 -0.57 8.72
C PHE A 28 1.84 0.21 9.11
N LEU A 29 1.94 1.55 9.27
CA LEU A 29 0.80 2.42 9.58
C LEU A 29 -0.26 2.38 8.47
N PHE A 30 0.17 2.41 7.23
CA PHE A 30 -0.74 2.27 6.09
C PHE A 30 -1.51 0.95 6.17
N GLY A 31 -0.82 -0.17 6.39
CA GLY A 31 -1.46 -1.49 6.52
C GLY A 31 -2.40 -1.56 7.73
N PHE A 32 -1.97 -1.03 8.86
CA PHE A 32 -2.76 -1.01 10.10
C PHE A 32 -4.05 -0.23 9.93
N ASP A 33 -4.00 1.03 9.47
CA ASP A 33 -5.20 1.86 9.31
C ASP A 33 -6.15 1.31 8.24
N THR A 34 -5.60 0.76 7.16
CA THR A 34 -6.39 0.10 6.12
C THR A 34 -7.20 -1.08 6.66
N ALA A 35 -6.62 -1.85 7.57
CA ALA A 35 -7.22 -3.09 8.05
C ALA A 35 -8.05 -2.91 9.33
N VAL A 36 -7.70 -1.96 10.20
CA VAL A 36 -8.40 -1.74 11.47
C VAL A 36 -9.87 -1.39 11.28
N ILE A 37 -10.21 -0.75 10.17
CA ILE A 37 -11.58 -0.37 9.81
C ILE A 37 -12.52 -1.58 9.78
N SER A 38 -12.03 -2.76 9.37
CA SER A 38 -12.84 -3.95 9.19
C SER A 38 -13.53 -4.42 10.47
N GLY A 39 -12.87 -4.30 11.61
CA GLY A 39 -13.45 -4.66 12.91
C GLY A 39 -14.41 -3.60 13.47
N THR A 40 -14.38 -2.38 12.93
CA THR A 40 -15.15 -1.26 13.46
C THR A 40 -16.46 -1.01 12.74
N ILE A 41 -16.60 -1.46 11.49
CA ILE A 41 -17.74 -1.12 10.62
C ILE A 41 -19.08 -1.51 11.26
N SER A 42 -19.26 -2.77 11.66
CA SER A 42 -20.52 -3.25 12.24
C SER A 42 -20.87 -2.53 13.55
N LEU A 43 -19.86 -2.22 14.37
CA LEU A 43 -20.01 -1.52 15.64
C LEU A 43 -20.42 -0.06 15.43
N VAL A 44 -19.70 0.67 14.59
CA VAL A 44 -19.98 2.08 14.25
C VAL A 44 -21.32 2.20 13.54
N LYS A 45 -21.67 1.22 12.67
CA LYS A 45 -22.99 1.15 12.03
C LYS A 45 -24.11 1.06 13.07
N GLY A 46 -23.94 0.22 14.09
CA GLY A 46 -24.91 0.08 15.19
C GLY A 46 -25.06 1.35 15.99
N ASP A 47 -23.95 1.96 16.44
CA ASP A 47 -23.94 3.13 17.32
C ASP A 47 -24.50 4.41 16.65
N PHE A 48 -24.21 4.61 15.36
CA PHE A 48 -24.64 5.82 14.62
C PHE A 48 -25.81 5.57 13.65
N GLY A 49 -26.35 4.36 13.58
CA GLY A 49 -27.50 4.01 12.71
C GLY A 49 -27.19 4.22 11.21
N LEU A 50 -26.00 3.81 10.74
CA LEU A 50 -25.56 4.09 9.40
C LEU A 50 -26.31 3.25 8.35
N ASN A 51 -26.73 3.90 7.25
CA ASN A 51 -27.16 3.23 6.04
C ASN A 51 -25.95 2.84 5.16
N ALA A 52 -26.18 2.08 4.07
CA ALA A 52 -25.11 1.62 3.19
C ALA A 52 -24.25 2.76 2.60
N VAL A 53 -24.85 3.91 2.30
CA VAL A 53 -24.11 5.09 1.77
C VAL A 53 -23.18 5.63 2.83
N SER A 54 -23.68 5.84 4.06
CA SER A 54 -22.87 6.37 5.18
C SER A 54 -21.81 5.37 5.64
N GLU A 55 -22.12 4.08 5.60
CA GLU A 55 -21.16 3.00 5.86
C GLU A 55 -20.01 3.04 4.84
N GLY A 56 -20.33 3.13 3.55
CA GLY A 56 -19.33 3.32 2.51
C GLY A 56 -18.50 4.58 2.69
N TRP A 57 -19.13 5.69 3.09
CA TRP A 57 -18.45 6.94 3.36
C TRP A 57 -17.51 6.86 4.58
N PHE A 58 -17.89 6.13 5.62
CA PHE A 58 -17.01 5.87 6.77
C PHE A 58 -15.69 5.20 6.36
N VAL A 59 -15.72 4.29 5.39
CA VAL A 59 -14.53 3.64 4.84
C VAL A 59 -13.81 4.58 3.85
N SER A 60 -14.54 5.14 2.89
CA SER A 60 -13.97 5.84 1.75
C SER A 60 -13.46 7.25 2.04
N CYS A 61 -13.92 7.91 3.11
CA CYS A 61 -13.45 9.25 3.47
C CYS A 61 -11.92 9.29 3.72
N ALA A 62 -11.36 8.25 4.35
CA ALA A 62 -9.92 8.14 4.53
C ALA A 62 -9.20 7.96 3.18
N LEU A 63 -9.80 7.20 2.24
CA LEU A 63 -9.25 7.02 0.90
C LEU A 63 -9.28 8.31 0.08
N LEU A 64 -10.29 9.15 0.26
CA LEU A 64 -10.29 10.51 -0.28
C LEU A 64 -9.14 11.34 0.30
N GLY A 65 -8.91 11.23 1.62
CA GLY A 65 -7.72 11.80 2.27
C GLY A 65 -6.42 11.33 1.63
N CYS A 66 -6.30 10.02 1.31
CA CYS A 66 -5.13 9.46 0.64
C CYS A 66 -4.91 10.08 -0.75
N ILE A 67 -5.97 10.27 -1.54
CA ILE A 67 -5.90 10.95 -2.85
C ILE A 67 -5.32 12.37 -2.69
N ILE A 68 -5.82 13.12 -1.72
CA ILE A 68 -5.31 14.47 -1.42
C ILE A 68 -3.84 14.40 -1.00
N GLY A 69 -3.50 13.51 -0.05
CA GLY A 69 -2.15 13.33 0.47
C GLY A 69 -1.12 13.00 -0.61
N VAL A 70 -1.43 12.03 -1.49
CA VAL A 70 -0.55 11.65 -2.62
C VAL A 70 -0.37 12.83 -3.58
N SER A 71 -1.44 13.56 -3.89
CA SER A 71 -1.41 14.67 -4.86
C SER A 71 -0.48 15.81 -4.44
N ILE A 72 -0.32 16.05 -3.14
CA ILE A 72 0.52 17.11 -2.60
C ILE A 72 1.91 16.64 -2.16
N SER A 73 2.06 15.33 -1.88
CA SER A 73 3.26 14.75 -1.24
C SER A 73 4.54 14.99 -2.03
N GLY A 74 4.49 14.92 -3.37
CA GLY A 74 5.65 15.15 -4.23
C GLY A 74 6.23 16.55 -4.04
N LYS A 75 5.39 17.58 -4.23
CA LYS A 75 5.80 18.98 -4.06
C LYS A 75 6.27 19.28 -2.65
N LEU A 76 5.57 18.78 -1.62
CA LEU A 76 5.98 18.95 -0.23
C LEU A 76 7.34 18.33 0.05
N SER A 77 7.55 17.08 -0.38
CA SER A 77 8.79 16.36 -0.11
C SER A 77 10.00 16.94 -0.87
N ASP A 78 9.79 17.51 -2.05
CA ASP A 78 10.84 18.20 -2.81
C ASP A 78 11.20 19.55 -2.19
N HIS A 79 10.23 20.23 -1.60
CA HIS A 79 10.46 21.54 -0.97
C HIS A 79 11.06 21.41 0.43
N TYR A 80 10.42 20.65 1.33
CA TYR A 80 10.76 20.59 2.76
C TYR A 80 11.67 19.42 3.14
N GLY A 81 11.86 18.45 2.26
CA GLY A 81 12.61 17.23 2.54
C GLY A 81 11.71 16.04 2.90
N ARG A 82 12.29 14.85 2.76
CA ARG A 82 11.53 13.60 2.95
C ARG A 82 11.22 13.37 4.42
N LYS A 83 12.21 13.59 5.29
CA LYS A 83 12.08 13.41 6.75
C LYS A 83 10.98 14.29 7.35
N ILE A 84 10.97 15.58 7.03
CA ILE A 84 10.01 16.54 7.59
C ILE A 84 8.59 16.16 7.17
N VAL A 85 8.40 15.76 5.91
CA VAL A 85 7.10 15.38 5.37
C VAL A 85 6.62 14.05 5.98
N LEU A 86 7.52 13.11 6.29
CA LEU A 86 7.17 11.90 7.03
C LEU A 86 6.82 12.20 8.50
N ILE A 87 7.49 13.16 9.15
CA ILE A 87 7.11 13.62 10.50
C ILE A 87 5.70 14.20 10.50
N LEU A 88 5.39 15.05 9.51
CA LEU A 88 4.02 15.58 9.34
C LEU A 88 3.00 14.46 9.14
N SER A 89 3.31 13.48 8.29
CA SER A 89 2.47 12.31 8.07
C SER A 89 2.21 11.54 9.37
N ALA A 90 3.26 11.21 10.13
CA ALA A 90 3.15 10.50 11.42
C ALA A 90 2.33 11.30 12.44
N PHE A 91 2.47 12.62 12.47
CA PHE A 91 1.69 13.50 13.32
C PHE A 91 0.19 13.51 12.93
N LEU A 92 -0.12 13.58 11.64
CA LEU A 92 -1.51 13.49 11.14
C LEU A 92 -2.16 12.14 11.51
N PHE A 93 -1.40 11.04 11.44
CA PHE A 93 -1.85 9.73 11.91
C PHE A 93 -2.19 9.74 13.40
N LEU A 94 -1.29 10.28 14.22
CA LEU A 94 -1.49 10.33 15.67
C LEU A 94 -2.73 11.16 16.02
N VAL A 95 -2.88 12.32 15.39
CA VAL A 95 -4.07 13.20 15.56
C VAL A 95 -5.34 12.46 15.13
N SER A 96 -5.30 11.73 14.01
CA SER A 96 -6.43 10.96 13.53
C SER A 96 -6.81 9.84 14.49
N ALA A 97 -5.87 9.04 14.96
CA ALA A 97 -6.13 7.94 15.89
C ALA A 97 -6.76 8.45 17.20
N MET A 98 -6.18 9.49 17.80
CA MET A 98 -6.70 10.11 19.01
C MET A 98 -8.07 10.77 18.76
N GLY A 99 -8.22 11.47 17.63
CA GLY A 99 -9.48 12.10 17.26
C GLY A 99 -10.61 11.09 17.03
N CYS A 100 -10.33 9.96 16.37
CA CYS A 100 -11.31 8.89 16.19
C CYS A 100 -11.69 8.24 17.53
N MET A 101 -10.71 8.03 18.44
CA MET A 101 -10.95 7.46 19.76
C MET A 101 -11.92 8.29 20.60
N TYR A 102 -11.82 9.61 20.50
CA TYR A 102 -12.65 10.56 21.28
C TYR A 102 -13.79 11.20 20.48
N ALA A 103 -14.05 10.76 19.25
CA ALA A 103 -15.10 11.33 18.42
C ALA A 103 -16.48 11.23 19.09
N SER A 104 -17.17 12.35 19.26
CA SER A 104 -18.50 12.41 19.86
C SER A 104 -19.64 12.33 18.85
N SER A 105 -19.35 12.45 17.56
CA SER A 105 -20.31 12.39 16.46
C SER A 105 -19.73 11.71 15.24
N PHE A 106 -20.59 11.20 14.36
CA PHE A 106 -20.19 10.61 13.10
C PHE A 106 -19.40 11.60 12.23
N SER A 107 -19.84 12.87 12.15
CA SER A 107 -19.14 13.91 11.38
C SER A 107 -17.71 14.16 11.90
N MET A 108 -17.52 14.16 13.22
CA MET A 108 -16.20 14.30 13.83
C MET A 108 -15.31 13.09 13.49
N LEU A 109 -15.87 11.87 13.53
CA LEU A 109 -15.18 10.65 13.14
C LEU A 109 -14.72 10.73 11.68
N ILE A 110 -15.57 11.15 10.75
CA ILE A 110 -15.24 11.35 9.34
C ILE A 110 -14.10 12.34 9.14
N VAL A 111 -14.13 13.49 9.84
CA VAL A 111 -13.06 14.50 9.73
C VAL A 111 -11.71 13.93 10.16
N PHE A 112 -11.64 13.23 11.29
CA PHE A 112 -10.38 12.62 11.74
C PHE A 112 -9.92 11.48 10.83
N ARG A 113 -10.84 10.68 10.30
CA ARG A 113 -10.53 9.66 9.28
C ARG A 113 -9.92 10.29 8.01
N LEU A 114 -10.46 11.40 7.55
CA LEU A 114 -9.93 12.14 6.39
C LEU A 114 -8.54 12.69 6.67
N VAL A 115 -8.30 13.24 7.87
CA VAL A 115 -6.98 13.73 8.32
C VAL A 115 -5.97 12.57 8.34
N GLY A 116 -6.34 11.42 8.88
CA GLY A 116 -5.52 10.21 8.85
C GLY A 116 -5.19 9.76 7.42
N GLY A 117 -6.20 9.77 6.55
CA GLY A 117 -6.04 9.47 5.15
C GLY A 117 -5.02 10.36 4.44
N ILE A 118 -5.00 11.67 4.72
CA ILE A 118 -3.94 12.55 4.18
C ILE A 118 -2.56 12.08 4.63
N GLY A 119 -2.40 11.72 5.90
CA GLY A 119 -1.16 11.14 6.42
C GLY A 119 -0.76 9.86 5.69
N ILE A 120 -1.72 8.92 5.49
CA ILE A 120 -1.51 7.67 4.74
C ILE A 120 -1.03 7.96 3.32
N GLY A 121 -1.73 8.83 2.60
CA GLY A 121 -1.39 9.19 1.23
C GLY A 121 0.03 9.73 1.11
N VAL A 122 0.42 10.61 2.03
CA VAL A 122 1.80 11.14 2.10
C VAL A 122 2.81 10.03 2.38
N ALA A 123 2.59 9.20 3.40
CA ALA A 123 3.51 8.11 3.77
C ALA A 123 3.64 7.07 2.65
N SER A 124 2.55 6.74 1.97
CA SER A 124 2.52 5.72 0.90
C SER A 124 3.44 6.07 -0.28
N MET A 125 3.67 7.35 -0.52
CA MET A 125 4.58 7.82 -1.57
C MET A 125 5.98 8.13 -1.03
N VAL A 126 6.08 8.84 0.11
CA VAL A 126 7.36 9.39 0.59
C VAL A 126 8.21 8.32 1.29
N SER A 127 7.61 7.33 1.99
CA SER A 127 8.38 6.29 2.67
C SER A 127 9.18 5.40 1.70
N PRO A 128 8.60 4.81 0.64
CA PRO A 128 9.38 4.03 -0.31
C PRO A 128 10.37 4.91 -1.10
N LEU A 129 10.05 6.17 -1.36
CA LEU A 129 10.98 7.13 -1.98
C LEU A 129 12.21 7.34 -1.07
N TYR A 130 11.99 7.64 0.21
CA TYR A 130 13.05 7.83 1.20
C TYR A 130 13.94 6.59 1.31
N ILE A 131 13.35 5.38 1.38
CA ILE A 131 14.09 4.11 1.38
C ILE A 131 14.94 3.98 0.12
N SER A 132 14.39 4.29 -1.05
CA SER A 132 15.09 4.16 -2.34
C SER A 132 16.25 5.14 -2.50
N GLU A 133 16.19 6.31 -1.85
CA GLU A 133 17.22 7.34 -1.86
C GLU A 133 18.37 7.05 -0.87
N PHE A 134 18.12 6.19 0.14
CA PHE A 134 19.16 5.72 1.07
C PHE A 134 19.82 4.43 0.59
N ALA A 135 19.08 3.56 -0.08
CA ALA A 135 19.55 2.23 -0.41
C ALA A 135 20.52 2.24 -1.60
N PRO A 136 21.74 1.69 -1.45
CA PRO A 136 22.64 1.45 -2.57
C PRO A 136 21.93 0.67 -3.68
N SER A 137 22.29 0.92 -4.95
CA SER A 137 21.62 0.33 -6.13
C SER A 137 21.46 -1.20 -6.03
N ARG A 138 22.47 -1.89 -5.51
CA ARG A 138 22.51 -3.36 -5.30
C ARG A 138 21.48 -3.88 -4.28
N LEU A 139 21.03 -3.05 -3.33
CA LEU A 139 20.11 -3.43 -2.24
C LEU A 139 18.75 -2.73 -2.32
N ARG A 140 18.58 -1.80 -3.27
CA ARG A 140 17.39 -0.93 -3.36
C ARG A 140 16.10 -1.71 -3.43
N GLY A 141 16.02 -2.73 -4.28
CA GLY A 141 14.83 -3.58 -4.41
C GLY A 141 14.49 -4.26 -3.08
N THR A 142 15.48 -4.87 -2.41
CA THR A 142 15.29 -5.53 -1.12
C THR A 142 14.83 -4.55 -0.04
N MET A 143 15.43 -3.34 0.01
CA MET A 143 15.04 -2.34 1.02
C MET A 143 13.63 -1.80 0.79
N VAL A 144 13.25 -1.55 -0.46
CA VAL A 144 11.87 -1.13 -0.78
C VAL A 144 10.86 -2.24 -0.49
N SER A 145 11.24 -3.51 -0.65
CA SER A 145 10.37 -4.65 -0.28
C SER A 145 10.08 -4.70 1.22
N LEU A 146 10.94 -4.13 2.09
CA LEU A 146 10.66 -4.00 3.53
C LEU A 146 9.42 -3.12 3.79
N TYR A 147 9.18 -2.10 2.97
CA TYR A 147 7.98 -1.29 3.07
C TYR A 147 6.72 -2.12 2.81
N GLN A 148 6.72 -2.93 1.74
CA GLN A 148 5.60 -3.80 1.42
C GLN A 148 5.38 -4.87 2.50
N LEU A 149 6.45 -5.43 3.02
CA LEU A 149 6.37 -6.38 4.13
C LEU A 149 5.81 -5.74 5.40
N ALA A 150 6.28 -4.54 5.76
CA ALA A 150 5.77 -3.80 6.91
C ALA A 150 4.27 -3.49 6.76
N LEU A 151 3.81 -3.15 5.53
CA LEU A 151 2.40 -2.95 5.22
C LEU A 151 1.58 -4.21 5.51
N THR A 152 1.99 -5.37 5.01
CA THR A 152 1.24 -6.61 5.24
C THR A 152 1.27 -7.06 6.71
N ILE A 153 2.38 -6.83 7.42
CA ILE A 153 2.45 -7.05 8.88
C ILE A 153 1.51 -6.10 9.61
N GLY A 154 1.40 -4.84 9.18
CA GLY A 154 0.45 -3.86 9.73
C GLY A 154 -0.99 -4.31 9.60
N ILE A 155 -1.36 -4.89 8.44
CA ILE A 155 -2.69 -5.50 8.23
C ILE A 155 -2.95 -6.62 9.25
N VAL A 156 -2.03 -7.55 9.41
CA VAL A 156 -2.19 -8.65 10.39
C VAL A 156 -2.27 -8.12 11.82
N ALA A 157 -1.44 -7.14 12.18
CA ALA A 157 -1.47 -6.52 13.50
C ALA A 157 -2.83 -5.87 13.79
N ALA A 158 -3.43 -5.17 12.81
CA ALA A 158 -4.76 -4.58 12.94
C ALA A 158 -5.85 -5.65 13.11
N TYR A 159 -5.84 -6.72 12.31
CA TYR A 159 -6.81 -7.81 12.44
C TYR A 159 -6.70 -8.51 13.79
N PHE A 160 -5.47 -8.79 14.22
CA PHE A 160 -5.24 -9.40 15.52
C PHE A 160 -5.70 -8.48 16.67
N SER A 161 -5.40 -7.18 16.59
CA SER A 161 -5.85 -6.22 17.60
C SER A 161 -7.36 -6.08 17.64
N ASN A 162 -8.04 -6.07 16.50
CA ASN A 162 -9.50 -6.06 16.42
C ASN A 162 -10.11 -7.30 17.07
N ALA A 163 -9.61 -8.49 16.72
CA ALA A 163 -10.09 -9.76 17.31
C ALA A 163 -9.84 -9.80 18.82
N PHE A 164 -8.67 -9.36 19.27
CA PHE A 164 -8.31 -9.30 20.69
C PHE A 164 -9.22 -8.34 21.46
N LEU A 165 -9.39 -7.11 20.97
CA LEU A 165 -10.24 -6.11 21.63
C LEU A 165 -11.73 -6.54 21.63
N ALA A 166 -12.22 -7.14 20.54
CA ALA A 166 -13.59 -7.62 20.48
C ALA A 166 -13.84 -8.79 21.45
N SER A 167 -12.87 -9.68 21.66
CA SER A 167 -13.02 -10.82 22.59
C SER A 167 -13.03 -10.38 24.08
N HIS A 168 -12.48 -9.19 24.38
CA HIS A 168 -12.49 -8.61 25.75
C HIS A 168 -13.50 -7.46 25.90
N ALA A 169 -14.32 -7.21 24.87
CA ALA A 169 -15.42 -6.27 24.95
C ALA A 169 -16.46 -6.79 25.99
N GLY A 170 -16.72 -5.98 27.01
CA GLY A 170 -17.60 -6.38 28.12
C GLY A 170 -16.85 -6.75 29.41
N ASP A 171 -15.52 -6.88 29.40
CA ASP A 171 -14.76 -6.94 30.63
C ASP A 171 -14.93 -5.63 31.43
N HIS A 172 -15.17 -5.75 32.74
CA HIS A 172 -15.38 -4.57 33.57
C HIS A 172 -14.08 -3.80 33.78
N PHE A 173 -13.94 -2.67 33.10
CA PHE A 173 -12.92 -1.68 33.41
C PHE A 173 -13.41 -0.72 34.48
N ALA A 174 -12.51 -0.05 35.18
CA ALA A 174 -12.75 0.74 36.39
C ALA A 174 -13.65 2.01 36.24
N GLY A 175 -14.67 1.95 35.39
CA GLY A 175 -15.66 3.04 35.20
C GLY A 175 -15.15 4.22 34.34
N GLY A 176 -16.06 5.13 33.98
CA GLY A 176 -15.74 6.37 33.28
C GLY A 176 -15.34 6.22 31.81
N GLN A 177 -14.39 7.00 31.35
CA GLN A 177 -13.95 7.02 29.95
C GLN A 177 -13.30 5.70 29.49
N ALA A 178 -12.59 5.01 30.39
CA ALA A 178 -11.94 3.73 30.07
C ALA A 178 -12.98 2.65 29.78
N GLU A 179 -14.03 2.55 30.59
CA GLU A 179 -15.12 1.60 30.36
C GLU A 179 -15.84 1.90 29.04
N LYS A 180 -16.10 3.17 28.73
CA LYS A 180 -16.69 3.57 27.46
C LYS A 180 -15.84 3.12 26.27
N ILE A 181 -14.51 3.33 26.29
CA ILE A 181 -13.59 3.09 25.19
C ILE A 181 -13.29 1.60 25.01
N PHE A 182 -13.06 0.86 26.09
CA PHE A 182 -12.58 -0.52 26.03
C PHE A 182 -13.66 -1.59 26.18
N SER A 183 -14.86 -1.20 26.64
CA SER A 183 -15.96 -2.13 26.86
C SER A 183 -17.20 -1.79 26.05
N ALA A 184 -17.80 -0.61 26.25
CA ALA A 184 -19.08 -0.25 25.64
C ALA A 184 -18.96 0.09 24.15
N GLU A 185 -17.96 0.89 23.76
CA GLU A 185 -17.74 1.37 22.39
C GLU A 185 -16.33 0.94 21.91
N VAL A 186 -16.06 -0.38 21.91
CA VAL A 186 -14.72 -0.96 21.67
C VAL A 186 -14.09 -0.54 20.33
N TRP A 187 -14.89 -0.13 19.34
CA TRP A 187 -14.39 0.44 18.09
C TRP A 187 -13.50 1.67 18.31
N ARG A 188 -13.71 2.41 19.41
CA ARG A 188 -12.85 3.54 19.81
C ARG A 188 -11.44 3.09 20.15
N ALA A 189 -11.33 2.00 20.93
CA ALA A 189 -10.06 1.39 21.25
C ALA A 189 -9.37 0.85 19.99
N MET A 190 -10.13 0.20 19.09
CA MET A 190 -9.59 -0.33 17.82
C MET A 190 -8.95 0.78 16.99
N LEU A 191 -9.67 1.88 16.73
CA LEU A 191 -9.14 3.01 15.95
C LEU A 191 -8.03 3.75 16.71
N GLY A 192 -8.18 3.94 18.01
CA GLY A 192 -7.21 4.64 18.86
C GLY A 192 -5.88 3.92 18.99
N LEU A 193 -5.88 2.59 18.93
CA LEU A 193 -4.66 1.77 19.04
C LEU A 193 -3.65 2.06 17.91
N GLY A 194 -4.12 2.53 16.75
CA GLY A 194 -3.26 3.04 15.68
C GLY A 194 -2.35 4.20 16.11
N GLY A 195 -2.70 4.91 17.19
CA GLY A 195 -1.86 5.94 17.78
C GLY A 195 -0.53 5.43 18.33
N VAL A 196 -0.48 4.18 18.81
CA VAL A 196 0.77 3.56 19.33
C VAL A 196 1.85 3.45 18.25
N PRO A 197 1.62 2.74 17.14
CA PRO A 197 2.62 2.69 16.07
C PRO A 197 2.85 4.06 15.41
N ALA A 198 1.87 4.96 15.39
CA ALA A 198 2.06 6.33 14.90
C ALA A 198 3.03 7.12 15.77
N LEU A 199 2.93 7.00 17.10
CA LEU A 199 3.85 7.63 18.04
C LEU A 199 5.27 7.04 17.90
N ILE A 200 5.40 5.70 17.78
CA ILE A 200 6.69 5.04 17.55
C ILE A 200 7.32 5.54 16.26
N PHE A 201 6.55 5.65 15.17
CA PHE A 201 7.04 6.19 13.90
C PHE A 201 7.48 7.64 14.04
N LEU A 202 6.65 8.48 14.65
CA LEU A 202 6.95 9.89 14.89
C LEU A 202 8.27 10.07 15.65
N LEU A 203 8.43 9.36 16.76
CA LEU A 203 9.64 9.47 17.60
C LEU A 203 10.88 8.91 16.89
N SER A 204 10.75 7.78 16.19
CA SER A 204 11.87 7.16 15.46
C SER A 204 12.36 8.01 14.27
N LEU A 205 11.50 8.81 13.65
CA LEU A 205 11.90 9.73 12.58
C LEU A 205 12.87 10.81 13.06
N PHE A 206 12.89 11.19 14.33
CA PHE A 206 13.89 12.12 14.86
C PHE A 206 15.30 11.52 14.89
N LEU A 207 15.42 10.19 14.96
CA LEU A 207 16.69 9.46 15.03
C LEU A 207 17.36 9.25 13.67
N VAL A 208 16.64 9.41 12.56
CA VAL A 208 17.16 9.21 11.21
C VAL A 208 17.49 10.56 10.53
N PRO A 209 18.49 10.61 9.64
CA PRO A 209 18.87 11.85 8.94
C PRO A 209 17.91 12.16 7.79
N GLU A 210 18.08 13.31 7.16
CA GLU A 210 17.39 13.64 5.90
C GLU A 210 18.02 12.87 4.72
N SER A 211 17.25 12.69 3.63
CA SER A 211 17.70 11.98 2.43
C SER A 211 18.99 12.58 1.86
N PRO A 212 20.03 11.75 1.60
CA PRO A 212 21.25 12.24 0.99
C PRO A 212 20.99 12.80 -0.43
N ARG A 213 20.11 12.22 -1.21
CA ARG A 213 19.78 12.69 -2.54
C ARG A 213 19.10 14.07 -2.50
N TRP A 214 18.17 14.28 -1.57
CA TRP A 214 17.54 15.58 -1.37
C TRP A 214 18.54 16.62 -0.89
N LEU A 215 19.47 16.27 0.00
CA LEU A 215 20.54 17.18 0.44
C LEU A 215 21.43 17.62 -0.71
N LEU A 216 21.73 16.72 -1.67
CA LEU A 216 22.46 17.07 -2.89
C LEU A 216 21.69 18.08 -3.75
N THR A 217 20.39 17.87 -3.97
CA THR A 217 19.57 18.84 -4.74
C THR A 217 19.48 20.21 -4.08
N LYS A 218 19.67 20.29 -2.75
CA LYS A 218 19.69 21.56 -1.99
C LYS A 218 21.11 22.13 -1.82
N GLY A 219 22.12 21.57 -2.50
CA GLY A 219 23.52 22.05 -2.43
C GLY A 219 24.25 21.70 -1.12
N GLN A 220 23.64 20.88 -0.23
CA GLN A 220 24.23 20.50 1.06
C GLN A 220 25.19 19.31 0.92
N MET A 221 26.18 19.43 0.04
CA MET A 221 27.10 18.35 -0.35
C MET A 221 27.84 17.71 0.83
N ALA A 222 28.33 18.48 1.78
CA ALA A 222 29.09 17.97 2.93
C ALA A 222 28.23 17.07 3.82
N ARG A 223 26.97 17.45 4.07
CA ARG A 223 26.02 16.64 4.85
C ARG A 223 25.61 15.36 4.09
N ALA A 224 25.31 15.47 2.81
CA ALA A 224 24.98 14.32 1.96
C ALA A 224 26.14 13.31 1.95
N LYS A 225 27.37 13.78 1.68
CA LYS A 225 28.58 12.94 1.67
C LYS A 225 28.81 12.24 3.01
N SER A 226 28.63 12.93 4.14
CA SER A 226 28.80 12.33 5.48
C SER A 226 27.82 11.17 5.74
N ILE A 227 26.60 11.27 5.23
CA ILE A 227 25.58 10.21 5.34
C ILE A 227 25.95 9.04 4.41
N LEU A 228 26.28 9.30 3.15
CA LEU A 228 26.68 8.29 2.18
C LEU A 228 27.90 7.49 2.63
N ILE A 229 28.90 8.16 3.25
CA ILE A 229 30.07 7.49 3.84
C ILE A 229 29.64 6.47 4.93
N LYS A 230 28.66 6.82 5.76
CA LYS A 230 28.14 5.92 6.80
C LYS A 230 27.40 4.73 6.21
N ILE A 231 26.85 4.83 5.00
CA ILE A 231 26.06 3.78 4.34
C ILE A 231 26.95 2.80 3.58
N ASP A 232 27.86 3.27 2.72
CA ASP A 232 28.59 2.40 1.76
C ASP A 232 30.09 2.76 1.65
N GLY A 233 30.60 3.60 2.55
CA GLY A 233 32.00 4.00 2.61
C GLY A 233 32.36 5.17 1.69
N GLU A 234 33.59 5.68 1.83
CA GLU A 234 34.03 6.93 1.19
C GLU A 234 34.11 6.83 -0.35
N GLN A 235 34.59 5.70 -0.87
CA GLN A 235 34.71 5.50 -2.33
C GLN A 235 33.34 5.48 -3.02
N ALA A 236 32.37 4.78 -2.45
CA ALA A 236 31.01 4.73 -2.96
C ALA A 236 30.32 6.09 -2.85
N ALA A 237 30.50 6.79 -1.72
CA ALA A 237 29.97 8.13 -1.52
C ALA A 237 30.49 9.14 -2.57
N ASN A 238 31.80 9.13 -2.84
CA ASN A 238 32.40 10.00 -3.88
C ASN A 238 31.84 9.66 -5.27
N LYS A 239 31.70 8.38 -5.59
CA LYS A 239 31.13 7.93 -6.87
C LYS A 239 29.69 8.43 -7.04
N GLU A 240 28.86 8.33 -6.00
CA GLU A 240 27.45 8.73 -6.05
C GLU A 240 27.29 10.25 -6.14
N VAL A 241 28.09 11.02 -5.41
CA VAL A 241 28.12 12.49 -5.53
C VAL A 241 28.57 12.93 -6.92
N ASN A 242 29.62 12.33 -7.48
CA ASN A 242 30.10 12.66 -8.83
C ASN A 242 29.06 12.26 -9.90
N ALA A 243 28.40 11.11 -9.75
CA ALA A 243 27.33 10.69 -10.66
C ALA A 243 26.15 11.66 -10.62
N PHE A 244 25.79 12.17 -9.44
CA PHE A 244 24.74 13.17 -9.30
C PHE A 244 25.11 14.50 -9.99
N LEU A 245 26.34 14.96 -9.86
CA LEU A 245 26.81 16.19 -10.49
C LEU A 245 26.80 16.06 -12.02
N SER A 246 27.28 14.94 -12.56
CA SER A 246 27.27 14.69 -14.01
C SER A 246 25.87 14.49 -14.60
N GLN A 247 24.93 13.96 -13.85
CA GLN A 247 23.52 13.82 -14.29
C GLN A 247 22.80 15.17 -14.34
N ASN A 248 23.04 16.07 -13.37
CA ASN A 248 22.43 17.41 -13.38
C ASN A 248 22.85 18.27 -14.58
N GLU A 249 23.99 17.96 -15.21
CA GLU A 249 24.42 18.64 -16.44
C GLU A 249 23.67 18.11 -17.70
N MET A 250 23.05 16.93 -17.62
CA MET A 250 22.41 16.24 -18.77
C MET A 250 20.87 16.12 -18.69
N GLU A 251 20.25 16.33 -17.54
CA GLU A 251 18.79 16.25 -17.42
C GLU A 251 18.12 17.55 -17.89
N GLU A 252 17.74 17.58 -19.17
CA GLU A 252 16.57 18.37 -19.60
C GLU A 252 15.36 17.91 -18.79
N ASP A 253 14.68 18.83 -18.12
CA ASP A 253 13.49 18.64 -17.31
C ASP A 253 12.44 17.82 -18.06
N ALA A 254 12.40 16.50 -17.86
CA ALA A 254 11.42 15.64 -18.48
C ALA A 254 10.03 16.01 -17.96
N SER A 255 9.33 16.86 -18.69
CA SER A 255 8.01 17.39 -18.35
C SER A 255 6.98 16.25 -18.24
N LEU A 256 5.94 16.43 -17.42
CA LEU A 256 4.74 15.56 -17.43
C LEU A 256 4.20 15.37 -18.85
N LYS A 257 4.33 16.38 -19.72
CA LYS A 257 3.92 16.31 -21.13
C LYS A 257 4.63 15.19 -21.90
N THR A 258 5.82 14.77 -21.49
CA THR A 258 6.57 13.68 -22.13
C THR A 258 5.86 12.33 -21.96
N LEU A 259 5.12 12.10 -20.86
CA LEU A 259 4.31 10.89 -20.66
C LEU A 259 3.17 10.76 -21.69
N PHE A 260 2.66 11.89 -22.19
CA PHE A 260 1.57 11.92 -23.15
C PHE A 260 2.04 11.86 -24.63
N LYS A 261 3.36 11.79 -24.88
CA LYS A 261 3.88 11.58 -26.24
C LYS A 261 3.38 10.25 -26.81
N PRO A 262 3.08 10.17 -28.11
CA PRO A 262 2.55 8.97 -28.76
C PRO A 262 3.38 7.71 -28.50
N VAL A 263 4.70 7.83 -28.41
CA VAL A 263 5.65 6.72 -28.12
C VAL A 263 5.32 6.05 -26.79
N TYR A 264 4.99 6.81 -25.73
CA TYR A 264 4.74 6.27 -24.39
C TYR A 264 3.26 6.03 -24.09
N ARG A 265 2.37 6.23 -25.05
CA ARG A 265 0.93 6.10 -24.85
C ARG A 265 0.51 4.72 -24.34
N LYS A 266 1.11 3.65 -24.84
CA LYS A 266 0.83 2.28 -24.37
C LYS A 266 1.36 2.07 -22.95
N ALA A 267 2.59 2.50 -22.67
CA ALA A 267 3.15 2.45 -21.32
C ALA A 267 2.29 3.25 -20.32
N LEU A 268 1.81 4.44 -20.72
CA LEU A 268 0.93 5.27 -19.91
C LEU A 268 -0.38 4.55 -19.58
N TRP A 269 -1.05 3.94 -20.57
CA TRP A 269 -2.27 3.17 -20.32
C TRP A 269 -2.03 1.99 -19.39
N ILE A 270 -0.92 1.26 -19.53
CA ILE A 270 -0.55 0.19 -18.60
C ILE A 270 -0.36 0.78 -17.19
N GLY A 271 0.40 1.87 -17.07
CA GLY A 271 0.68 2.51 -15.79
C GLY A 271 -0.54 3.10 -15.08
N LEU A 272 -1.61 3.43 -15.80
CA LEU A 272 -2.87 3.92 -15.22
C LEU A 272 -3.84 2.77 -14.93
N LEU A 273 -4.03 1.87 -15.91
CA LEU A 273 -5.07 0.84 -15.82
C LEU A 273 -4.66 -0.30 -14.89
N LEU A 274 -3.39 -0.73 -14.89
CA LEU A 274 -2.97 -1.86 -14.08
C LEU A 274 -3.17 -1.62 -12.58
N PRO A 275 -2.73 -0.48 -11.98
CA PRO A 275 -3.00 -0.20 -10.58
C PRO A 275 -4.48 0.05 -10.30
N PHE A 276 -5.23 0.69 -11.21
CA PHE A 276 -6.67 0.86 -11.06
C PHE A 276 -7.39 -0.49 -11.02
N LEU A 277 -7.13 -1.38 -11.98
CA LEU A 277 -7.72 -2.71 -12.07
C LEU A 277 -7.33 -3.60 -10.88
N SER A 278 -6.12 -3.41 -10.32
CA SER A 278 -5.71 -4.10 -9.12
C SER A 278 -6.56 -3.77 -7.89
N GLN A 279 -7.19 -2.61 -7.86
CA GLN A 279 -8.07 -2.22 -6.76
C GLN A 279 -9.51 -2.64 -7.02
N VAL A 280 -10.02 -2.38 -8.22
CA VAL A 280 -11.43 -2.73 -8.55
C VAL A 280 -11.67 -4.24 -8.71
N CYS A 281 -10.64 -5.07 -8.63
CA CYS A 281 -10.77 -6.52 -8.46
C CYS A 281 -11.41 -6.93 -7.11
N GLY A 282 -11.60 -5.99 -6.18
CA GLY A 282 -12.26 -6.24 -4.91
C GLY A 282 -11.35 -6.69 -3.77
N ILE A 283 -10.01 -6.59 -3.92
CA ILE A 283 -9.08 -6.95 -2.83
C ILE A 283 -9.40 -6.17 -1.54
N ASN A 284 -9.61 -4.86 -1.68
CA ASN A 284 -9.91 -4.02 -0.54
C ASN A 284 -11.36 -4.18 -0.03
N ALA A 285 -12.28 -4.68 -0.84
CA ALA A 285 -13.60 -5.11 -0.34
C ALA A 285 -13.45 -6.23 0.69
N VAL A 286 -12.58 -7.22 0.43
CA VAL A 286 -12.29 -8.30 1.38
C VAL A 286 -11.51 -7.77 2.59
N ILE A 287 -10.57 -6.85 2.40
CA ILE A 287 -9.78 -6.27 3.50
C ILE A 287 -10.67 -5.43 4.44
N TYR A 288 -11.58 -4.61 3.91
CA TYR A 288 -12.41 -3.69 4.71
C TYR A 288 -13.67 -4.37 5.25
N TYR A 289 -14.35 -5.13 4.42
CA TYR A 289 -15.66 -5.71 4.71
C TYR A 289 -15.62 -7.22 4.95
N GLY A 290 -14.42 -7.81 5.10
CA GLY A 290 -14.24 -9.24 5.28
C GLY A 290 -15.06 -9.84 6.42
N PRO A 291 -15.06 -9.28 7.64
CA PRO A 291 -15.92 -9.79 8.71
C PRO A 291 -17.40 -9.79 8.33
N ARG A 292 -17.90 -8.71 7.71
CA ARG A 292 -19.28 -8.61 7.24
C ARG A 292 -19.61 -9.65 6.16
N ILE A 293 -18.69 -9.89 5.22
CA ILE A 293 -18.84 -10.92 4.18
C ILE A 293 -18.90 -12.32 4.82
N LEU A 294 -18.07 -12.58 5.82
CA LEU A 294 -18.06 -13.84 6.54
C LEU A 294 -19.32 -14.02 7.42
N GLU A 295 -19.83 -12.94 8.03
CA GLU A 295 -21.12 -12.97 8.75
C GLU A 295 -22.27 -13.33 7.80
N GLN A 296 -22.31 -12.76 6.58
CA GLN A 296 -23.27 -13.15 5.55
C GLN A 296 -23.10 -14.61 5.07
N ALA A 297 -21.90 -15.17 5.25
CA ALA A 297 -21.62 -16.59 5.04
C ALA A 297 -21.91 -17.46 6.27
N GLY A 298 -22.63 -16.93 7.27
CA GLY A 298 -23.08 -17.67 8.45
C GLY A 298 -22.07 -17.81 9.58
N PHE A 299 -20.94 -17.09 9.54
CA PHE A 299 -19.99 -17.04 10.65
C PHE A 299 -20.47 -16.12 11.76
N THR A 300 -20.21 -16.47 13.01
CA THR A 300 -20.37 -15.52 14.13
C THR A 300 -19.32 -14.40 14.02
N LEU A 301 -19.57 -13.24 14.62
CA LEU A 301 -18.63 -12.10 14.58
C LEU A 301 -17.22 -12.50 15.03
N ASN A 302 -17.08 -13.25 16.12
CA ASN A 302 -15.78 -13.69 16.62
C ASN A 302 -15.06 -14.62 15.62
N ASN A 303 -15.79 -15.54 14.99
CA ASN A 303 -15.23 -16.42 13.96
C ASN A 303 -14.90 -15.65 12.68
N ALA A 304 -15.68 -14.64 12.33
CA ALA A 304 -15.42 -13.77 11.19
C ALA A 304 -14.14 -12.92 11.40
N LEU A 305 -13.95 -12.39 12.61
CA LEU A 305 -12.70 -11.69 12.97
C LEU A 305 -11.48 -12.63 13.00
N GLY A 306 -11.64 -13.85 13.48
CA GLY A 306 -10.61 -14.90 13.39
C GLY A 306 -10.29 -15.30 11.94
N GLY A 307 -11.31 -15.41 11.09
CA GLY A 307 -11.15 -15.60 9.64
C GLY A 307 -10.36 -14.45 8.98
N GLN A 308 -10.61 -13.23 9.43
CA GLN A 308 -9.89 -12.05 8.94
C GLN A 308 -8.39 -12.09 9.30
N VAL A 309 -8.03 -12.56 10.49
CA VAL A 309 -6.63 -12.81 10.86
C VAL A 309 -5.99 -13.83 9.91
N THR A 310 -6.71 -14.91 9.58
CA THR A 310 -6.22 -15.93 8.63
C THR A 310 -6.01 -15.33 7.24
N ILE A 311 -6.91 -14.47 6.76
CA ILE A 311 -6.77 -13.71 5.51
C ILE A 311 -5.49 -12.88 5.52
N GLY A 312 -5.23 -12.17 6.62
CA GLY A 312 -4.00 -11.38 6.79
C GLY A 312 -2.74 -12.24 6.77
N LEU A 313 -2.73 -13.38 7.45
CA LEU A 313 -1.58 -14.30 7.46
C LEU A 313 -1.28 -14.87 6.06
N ILE A 314 -2.29 -15.30 5.32
CA ILE A 314 -2.14 -15.74 3.93
C ILE A 314 -1.56 -14.61 3.06
N ASN A 315 -2.04 -13.38 3.23
CA ASN A 315 -1.50 -12.23 2.52
C ASN A 315 0.01 -12.05 2.78
N VAL A 316 0.47 -12.13 4.03
CA VAL A 316 1.90 -12.04 4.38
C VAL A 316 2.69 -13.19 3.74
N ILE A 317 2.24 -14.44 3.91
CA ILE A 317 2.92 -15.63 3.40
C ILE A 317 3.11 -15.53 1.87
N PHE A 318 2.06 -15.22 1.14
CA PHE A 318 2.13 -15.14 -0.32
C PHE A 318 2.83 -13.88 -0.83
N THR A 319 2.90 -12.80 -0.05
CA THR A 319 3.78 -11.66 -0.33
C THR A 319 5.26 -12.07 -0.24
N PHE A 320 5.64 -12.88 0.77
CA PHE A 320 6.99 -13.47 0.81
C PHE A 320 7.26 -14.35 -0.40
N VAL A 321 6.32 -15.22 -0.77
CA VAL A 321 6.45 -16.07 -1.96
C VAL A 321 6.70 -15.23 -3.21
N ALA A 322 6.01 -14.11 -3.37
CA ALA A 322 6.19 -13.19 -4.49
C ALA A 322 7.62 -12.66 -4.60
N ILE A 323 8.21 -12.22 -3.46
CA ILE A 323 9.57 -11.66 -3.42
C ILE A 323 10.61 -12.65 -3.98
N PHE A 324 10.43 -13.96 -3.71
CA PHE A 324 11.36 -14.98 -4.19
C PHE A 324 11.10 -15.48 -5.63
N ILE A 325 9.85 -15.35 -6.11
CA ILE A 325 9.43 -15.94 -7.38
C ILE A 325 9.46 -14.91 -8.51
N VAL A 326 9.28 -13.62 -8.25
CA VAL A 326 9.15 -12.57 -9.27
C VAL A 326 10.35 -12.52 -10.23
N ASP A 327 11.56 -12.71 -9.73
CA ASP A 327 12.77 -12.71 -10.55
C ASP A 327 13.03 -14.05 -11.25
N LYS A 328 12.42 -15.15 -10.76
CA LYS A 328 12.57 -16.48 -11.35
C LYS A 328 11.58 -16.72 -12.49
N TRP A 329 10.31 -16.39 -12.31
CA TRP A 329 9.24 -16.68 -13.28
C TRP A 329 9.03 -15.57 -14.29
N GLY A 330 9.37 -14.33 -13.94
CA GLY A 330 9.08 -13.14 -14.74
C GLY A 330 7.75 -12.48 -14.34
N ARG A 331 7.57 -11.26 -14.83
CA ARG A 331 6.45 -10.42 -14.41
C ARG A 331 5.15 -10.83 -15.08
N LYS A 332 5.18 -11.07 -16.37
CA LYS A 332 3.99 -11.42 -17.18
C LYS A 332 3.37 -12.76 -16.80
N PRO A 333 4.11 -13.89 -16.66
CA PRO A 333 3.53 -15.16 -16.22
C PRO A 333 2.92 -15.07 -14.81
N LEU A 334 3.59 -14.38 -13.88
CA LEU A 334 3.08 -14.19 -12.52
C LEU A 334 1.75 -13.44 -12.51
N LEU A 335 1.65 -12.33 -13.24
CA LEU A 335 0.41 -11.58 -13.38
C LEU A 335 -0.68 -12.47 -13.98
N TYR A 336 -0.36 -13.22 -15.03
CA TYR A 336 -1.35 -14.04 -15.72
C TYR A 336 -1.95 -15.12 -14.83
N VAL A 337 -1.11 -15.87 -14.13
CA VAL A 337 -1.55 -16.94 -13.21
C VAL A 337 -2.30 -16.35 -12.02
N GLY A 338 -1.79 -15.27 -11.41
CA GLY A 338 -2.45 -14.68 -10.24
C GLY A 338 -3.78 -14.02 -10.55
N ILE A 339 -3.86 -13.24 -11.64
CA ILE A 339 -5.12 -12.60 -12.05
C ILE A 339 -6.14 -13.68 -12.46
N GLY A 340 -5.71 -14.71 -13.20
CA GLY A 340 -6.57 -15.83 -13.58
C GLY A 340 -7.13 -16.58 -12.39
N GLY A 341 -6.28 -16.91 -11.40
CA GLY A 341 -6.69 -17.54 -10.15
C GLY A 341 -7.61 -16.64 -9.31
N ALA A 342 -7.35 -15.33 -9.28
CA ALA A 342 -8.20 -14.36 -8.61
C ALA A 342 -9.61 -14.31 -9.23
N VAL A 343 -9.71 -14.20 -10.56
CA VAL A 343 -10.99 -14.21 -11.29
C VAL A 343 -11.75 -15.52 -11.02
N LEU A 344 -11.07 -16.67 -11.13
CA LEU A 344 -11.69 -17.97 -10.85
C LEU A 344 -12.23 -18.05 -9.42
N SER A 345 -11.45 -17.61 -8.44
CA SER A 345 -11.88 -17.61 -7.03
C SER A 345 -13.09 -16.73 -6.81
N LEU A 346 -13.11 -15.51 -7.39
CA LEU A 346 -14.25 -14.58 -7.28
C LEU A 346 -15.52 -15.16 -7.92
N VAL A 347 -15.40 -15.83 -9.07
CA VAL A 347 -16.55 -16.51 -9.73
C VAL A 347 -17.09 -17.61 -8.85
N ILE A 348 -16.21 -18.44 -8.26
CA ILE A 348 -16.64 -19.54 -7.38
C ILE A 348 -17.30 -19.00 -6.11
N ILE A 349 -16.75 -17.95 -5.48
CA ILE A 349 -17.39 -17.32 -4.31
C ILE A 349 -18.82 -16.86 -4.67
N GLY A 350 -18.99 -16.21 -5.81
CA GLY A 350 -20.32 -15.79 -6.28
C GLY A 350 -21.28 -16.98 -6.48
N ILE A 351 -20.80 -18.10 -7.04
CA ILE A 351 -21.59 -19.34 -7.22
C ILE A 351 -21.99 -19.92 -5.85
N LEU A 352 -21.07 -19.97 -4.88
CA LEU A 352 -21.34 -20.48 -3.54
C LEU A 352 -22.44 -19.67 -2.84
N PHE A 353 -22.37 -18.34 -2.90
CA PHE A 353 -23.42 -17.48 -2.35
C PHE A 353 -24.75 -17.66 -3.08
N GLN A 354 -24.75 -17.75 -4.41
CA GLN A 354 -25.97 -17.96 -5.22
C GLN A 354 -26.64 -19.33 -4.95
N ALA A 355 -25.82 -20.35 -4.74
CA ALA A 355 -26.31 -21.70 -4.44
C ALA A 355 -26.73 -21.87 -2.96
N GLY A 356 -26.59 -20.85 -2.11
CA GLY A 356 -26.89 -20.93 -0.68
C GLY A 356 -25.91 -21.82 0.10
N ILE A 357 -24.74 -22.16 -0.46
CA ILE A 357 -23.72 -22.97 0.20
C ILE A 357 -22.91 -22.04 1.13
N ILE A 358 -23.60 -21.52 2.15
CA ILE A 358 -23.03 -20.59 3.13
C ILE A 358 -22.54 -21.31 4.40
N SER A 359 -22.90 -22.58 4.59
CA SER A 359 -22.40 -23.37 5.71
C SER A 359 -21.05 -24.02 5.43
N GLY A 360 -20.15 -23.95 6.41
CA GLY A 360 -18.83 -24.57 6.31
C GLY A 360 -17.71 -23.65 5.78
N PRO A 361 -16.50 -24.18 5.56
CA PRO A 361 -15.31 -23.39 5.28
C PRO A 361 -15.16 -22.94 3.82
N TRP A 362 -16.07 -23.32 2.92
CA TRP A 362 -15.88 -23.19 1.47
C TRP A 362 -15.69 -21.75 1.02
N ILE A 363 -16.52 -20.81 1.50
CA ILE A 363 -16.40 -19.39 1.15
C ILE A 363 -15.05 -18.85 1.63
N LEU A 364 -14.65 -19.17 2.87
CA LEU A 364 -13.37 -18.75 3.41
C LEU A 364 -12.20 -19.31 2.58
N ILE A 365 -12.24 -20.58 2.18
CA ILE A 365 -11.20 -21.21 1.36
C ILE A 365 -11.00 -20.45 0.04
N PHE A 366 -12.07 -20.09 -0.67
CA PHE A 366 -11.95 -19.36 -1.93
C PHE A 366 -11.60 -17.87 -1.73
N ILE A 367 -12.00 -17.27 -0.60
CA ILE A 367 -11.47 -15.95 -0.21
C ILE A 367 -9.95 -16.03 0.02
N LEU A 368 -9.46 -17.05 0.75
CA LEU A 368 -8.02 -17.25 0.96
C LEU A 368 -7.27 -17.51 -0.36
N ALA A 369 -7.87 -18.28 -1.29
CA ALA A 369 -7.32 -18.51 -2.61
C ALA A 369 -7.23 -17.19 -3.42
N PHE A 370 -8.27 -16.37 -3.38
CA PHE A 370 -8.27 -15.03 -4.00
C PHE A 370 -7.16 -14.14 -3.43
N ILE A 371 -7.05 -14.07 -2.09
CA ILE A 371 -6.01 -13.29 -1.40
C ILE A 371 -4.61 -13.80 -1.77
N ALA A 372 -4.40 -15.13 -1.78
CA ALA A 372 -3.13 -15.73 -2.17
C ALA A 372 -2.75 -15.33 -3.60
N CYS A 373 -3.68 -15.49 -4.55
CA CYS A 373 -3.48 -15.13 -5.96
C CYS A 373 -3.15 -13.64 -6.14
N PHE A 374 -3.80 -12.77 -5.40
CA PHE A 374 -3.50 -11.34 -5.39
C PHE A 374 -2.12 -11.04 -4.80
N ALA A 375 -1.82 -11.61 -3.63
CA ALA A 375 -0.62 -11.30 -2.84
C ALA A 375 0.68 -11.74 -3.52
N PHE A 376 0.68 -12.88 -4.25
CA PHE A 376 1.89 -13.29 -4.97
C PHE A 376 2.04 -12.64 -6.35
N SER A 377 1.03 -11.97 -6.87
CA SER A 377 0.96 -11.46 -8.24
C SER A 377 0.62 -9.97 -8.27
N PHE A 378 -0.66 -9.64 -8.30
CA PHE A 378 -1.16 -8.31 -8.58
C PHE A 378 -0.61 -7.24 -7.63
N GLY A 379 -0.50 -7.54 -6.33
CA GLY A 379 0.01 -6.63 -5.33
C GLY A 379 1.44 -6.16 -5.64
N PRO A 380 2.45 -7.04 -5.56
CA PRO A 380 3.85 -6.65 -5.74
C PRO A 380 4.24 -6.44 -7.20
N VAL A 381 3.79 -7.30 -8.13
CA VAL A 381 4.25 -7.28 -9.53
C VAL A 381 3.75 -6.05 -10.28
N CYS A 382 2.58 -5.53 -9.93
CA CYS A 382 2.07 -4.26 -10.49
C CYS A 382 3.10 -3.14 -10.35
N TRP A 383 3.66 -2.96 -9.14
CA TRP A 383 4.65 -1.92 -8.88
C TRP A 383 5.98 -2.15 -9.58
N VAL A 384 6.40 -3.41 -9.68
CA VAL A 384 7.62 -3.80 -10.42
C VAL A 384 7.45 -3.44 -11.89
N VAL A 385 6.34 -3.82 -12.52
CA VAL A 385 6.05 -3.51 -13.93
C VAL A 385 6.04 -2.00 -14.14
N ILE A 386 5.33 -1.22 -13.32
CA ILE A 386 5.27 0.24 -13.47
C ILE A 386 6.67 0.87 -13.33
N GLY A 387 7.50 0.34 -12.42
CA GLY A 387 8.88 0.80 -12.25
C GLY A 387 9.80 0.48 -13.42
N GLU A 388 9.48 -0.55 -14.20
CA GLU A 388 10.33 -1.07 -15.28
C GLU A 388 9.89 -0.63 -16.70
N ILE A 389 8.62 -0.23 -16.89
CA ILE A 389 8.12 0.13 -18.23
C ILE A 389 8.38 1.58 -18.63
N PHE A 390 8.83 2.44 -17.71
CA PHE A 390 9.09 3.86 -18.00
C PHE A 390 10.58 4.19 -17.96
N PRO A 391 11.08 5.03 -18.88
CA PRO A 391 12.42 5.58 -18.82
C PRO A 391 12.70 6.36 -17.53
N ASN A 392 13.97 6.43 -17.13
CA ASN A 392 14.41 7.06 -15.88
C ASN A 392 13.87 8.48 -15.69
N GLY A 393 13.91 9.34 -16.70
CA GLY A 393 13.54 10.76 -16.60
C GLY A 393 12.05 11.01 -16.32
N ILE A 394 11.14 10.09 -16.70
CA ILE A 394 9.68 10.25 -16.51
C ILE A 394 9.09 9.27 -15.50
N ARG A 395 9.87 8.29 -15.01
CA ARG A 395 9.40 7.21 -14.12
C ARG A 395 8.75 7.74 -12.85
N GLY A 396 9.36 8.67 -12.15
CA GLY A 396 8.82 9.21 -10.90
C GLY A 396 7.44 9.85 -11.09
N LYS A 397 7.24 10.60 -12.18
CA LYS A 397 5.96 11.21 -12.55
C LYS A 397 4.91 10.16 -12.94
N ALA A 398 5.33 9.11 -13.66
CA ALA A 398 4.48 7.99 -14.02
C ALA A 398 4.02 7.20 -12.79
N MET A 399 4.92 6.91 -11.85
CA MET A 399 4.58 6.23 -10.59
C MET A 399 3.62 7.05 -9.72
N SER A 400 3.80 8.37 -9.65
CA SER A 400 2.86 9.26 -8.93
C SER A 400 1.46 9.19 -9.53
N LEU A 401 1.36 9.20 -10.86
CA LEU A 401 0.08 9.12 -11.55
C LEU A 401 -0.57 7.73 -11.39
N ALA A 402 0.24 6.66 -11.44
CA ALA A 402 -0.18 5.29 -11.16
C ALA A 402 -0.71 5.14 -9.72
N THR A 403 -0.03 5.73 -8.74
CA THR A 403 -0.48 5.74 -7.34
C THR A 403 -1.81 6.48 -7.19
N LEU A 404 -1.99 7.58 -7.89
CA LEU A 404 -3.25 8.33 -7.87
C LEU A 404 -4.42 7.48 -8.40
N THR A 405 -4.23 6.78 -9.53
CA THR A 405 -5.28 5.90 -10.09
C THR A 405 -5.59 4.70 -9.20
N LEU A 406 -4.58 4.17 -8.49
CA LEU A 406 -4.76 3.15 -7.45
C LEU A 406 -5.71 3.65 -6.35
N TRP A 407 -5.45 4.81 -5.78
CA TRP A 407 -6.29 5.36 -4.71
C TRP A 407 -7.70 5.70 -5.18
N ILE A 408 -7.86 6.17 -6.43
CA ILE A 408 -9.18 6.39 -7.04
C ILE A 408 -9.95 5.07 -7.13
N GLY A 409 -9.32 4.00 -7.63
CA GLY A 409 -9.94 2.67 -7.69
C GLY A 409 -10.34 2.16 -6.31
N ASN A 410 -9.46 2.33 -5.33
CA ASN A 410 -9.71 1.94 -3.95
C ASN A 410 -10.87 2.72 -3.31
N PHE A 411 -10.97 4.03 -3.57
CA PHE A 411 -12.08 4.86 -3.13
C PHE A 411 -13.43 4.32 -3.64
N PHE A 412 -13.53 3.99 -4.92
CA PHE A 412 -14.75 3.42 -5.48
C PHE A 412 -15.11 2.08 -4.85
N VAL A 413 -14.14 1.20 -4.62
CA VAL A 413 -14.39 -0.08 -3.94
C VAL A 413 -14.87 0.15 -2.51
N GLY A 414 -14.19 1.01 -1.74
CA GLY A 414 -14.60 1.32 -0.37
C GLY A 414 -16.01 1.90 -0.29
N GLN A 415 -16.38 2.81 -1.20
CA GLN A 415 -17.69 3.47 -1.21
C GLN A 415 -18.82 2.56 -1.70
N LEU A 416 -18.57 1.77 -2.76
CA LEU A 416 -19.64 1.04 -3.46
C LEU A 416 -19.90 -0.34 -2.87
N THR A 417 -18.94 -0.96 -2.19
CA THR A 417 -19.09 -2.33 -1.68
C THR A 417 -20.32 -2.52 -0.78
N PRO A 418 -20.61 -1.66 0.25
CA PRO A 418 -21.80 -1.85 1.07
C PRO A 418 -23.10 -1.71 0.26
N LEU A 419 -23.14 -0.78 -0.70
CA LEU A 419 -24.29 -0.61 -1.59
C LEU A 419 -24.53 -1.85 -2.47
N MET A 420 -23.44 -2.46 -2.96
CA MET A 420 -23.51 -3.68 -3.77
C MET A 420 -23.96 -4.87 -2.90
N LEU A 421 -23.41 -5.02 -1.70
CA LEU A 421 -23.76 -6.10 -0.79
C LEU A 421 -25.24 -6.03 -0.33
N GLU A 422 -25.77 -4.83 -0.06
CA GLU A 422 -27.18 -4.65 0.34
C GLU A 422 -28.13 -4.65 -0.85
N GLY A 423 -27.78 -4.02 -1.96
CA GLY A 423 -28.69 -3.85 -3.11
C GLY A 423 -28.71 -5.02 -4.08
N LEU A 424 -27.54 -5.64 -4.33
CA LEU A 424 -27.39 -6.72 -5.31
C LEU A 424 -27.16 -8.09 -4.66
N GLY A 425 -26.76 -8.11 -3.38
CA GLY A 425 -26.37 -9.30 -2.66
C GLY A 425 -24.91 -9.73 -2.94
N SER A 426 -24.42 -10.66 -2.09
CA SER A 426 -23.02 -11.10 -2.11
C SER A 426 -22.63 -11.77 -3.43
N ALA A 427 -23.48 -12.62 -4.01
CA ALA A 427 -23.18 -13.32 -5.25
C ALA A 427 -22.83 -12.35 -6.40
N TRP A 428 -23.71 -11.39 -6.66
CA TRP A 428 -23.51 -10.40 -7.71
C TRP A 428 -22.33 -9.46 -7.42
N THR A 429 -22.09 -9.13 -6.16
CA THR A 429 -20.94 -8.31 -5.75
C THR A 429 -19.63 -8.98 -6.16
N PHE A 430 -19.46 -10.28 -5.89
CA PHE A 430 -18.25 -11.00 -6.27
C PHE A 430 -18.13 -11.21 -7.78
N TRP A 431 -19.22 -11.43 -8.50
CA TRP A 431 -19.20 -11.51 -9.97
C TRP A 431 -18.84 -10.18 -10.61
N ILE A 432 -19.31 -9.05 -10.08
CA ILE A 432 -18.90 -7.71 -10.56
C ILE A 432 -17.39 -7.52 -10.36
N PHE A 433 -16.84 -7.92 -9.21
CA PHE A 433 -15.38 -7.87 -9.01
C PHE A 433 -14.63 -8.77 -9.99
N ALA A 434 -15.15 -9.96 -10.30
CA ALA A 434 -14.56 -10.84 -11.32
C ALA A 434 -14.57 -10.19 -12.71
N ILE A 435 -15.69 -9.56 -13.09
CA ILE A 435 -15.82 -8.82 -14.35
C ILE A 435 -14.83 -7.64 -14.38
N CYS A 436 -14.73 -6.85 -13.31
CA CYS A 436 -13.79 -5.74 -13.21
C CYS A 436 -12.32 -6.18 -13.22
N CYS A 437 -12.03 -7.39 -12.72
CA CYS A 437 -10.68 -7.97 -12.73
C CYS A 437 -10.27 -8.50 -14.12
N SER A 438 -11.22 -9.04 -14.89
CA SER A 438 -10.97 -9.72 -16.17
C SER A 438 -10.22 -8.88 -17.22
N PRO A 439 -10.44 -7.55 -17.37
CA PRO A 439 -9.67 -6.72 -18.32
C PRO A 439 -8.16 -6.72 -18.04
N ALA A 440 -7.76 -6.97 -16.79
CA ALA A 440 -6.35 -7.06 -16.45
C ALA A 440 -5.65 -8.29 -17.07
N LEU A 441 -6.38 -9.39 -17.32
CA LEU A 441 -5.86 -10.54 -18.08
C LEU A 441 -5.54 -10.15 -19.52
N TYR A 442 -6.45 -9.42 -20.18
CA TYR A 442 -6.25 -8.94 -21.53
C TYR A 442 -5.08 -7.94 -21.60
N LEU A 443 -5.03 -7.01 -20.65
CA LEU A 443 -3.94 -6.04 -20.54
C LEU A 443 -2.59 -6.76 -20.39
N THR A 444 -2.53 -7.76 -19.50
CA THR A 444 -1.32 -8.55 -19.26
C THR A 444 -0.92 -9.36 -20.49
N TRP A 445 -1.89 -9.99 -21.16
CA TRP A 445 -1.62 -10.81 -22.34
C TRP A 445 -1.10 -10.00 -23.52
N LYS A 446 -1.76 -8.88 -23.84
CA LYS A 446 -1.55 -8.16 -25.10
C LYS A 446 -0.64 -6.94 -24.98
N LEU A 447 -0.67 -6.22 -23.86
CA LEU A 447 -0.03 -4.91 -23.77
C LEU A 447 1.23 -4.92 -22.89
N ILE A 448 1.29 -5.75 -21.82
CA ILE A 448 2.44 -5.76 -20.93
C ILE A 448 3.58 -6.57 -21.59
N PRO A 449 4.74 -5.95 -21.87
CA PRO A 449 5.93 -6.69 -22.28
C PRO A 449 6.52 -7.46 -21.10
N GLU A 450 7.22 -8.58 -21.37
CA GLU A 450 8.05 -9.19 -20.33
C GLU A 450 9.28 -8.32 -20.09
N THR A 451 9.44 -7.88 -18.85
CA THR A 451 10.51 -6.97 -18.45
C THR A 451 11.68 -7.66 -17.76
N LYS A 452 11.51 -8.94 -17.40
CA LYS A 452 12.56 -9.74 -16.75
C LYS A 452 13.85 -9.76 -17.57
N GLY A 453 14.96 -9.34 -16.93
CA GLY A 453 16.30 -9.36 -17.52
C GLY A 453 16.54 -8.32 -18.61
N ARG A 454 15.61 -7.39 -18.82
CA ARG A 454 15.79 -6.27 -19.76
C ARG A 454 16.22 -5.01 -19.02
N SER A 455 17.11 -4.26 -19.65
CA SER A 455 17.47 -2.92 -19.18
C SER A 455 16.35 -1.92 -19.51
N LEU A 456 16.39 -0.77 -18.84
CA LEU A 456 15.41 0.29 -19.09
C LEU A 456 15.55 0.89 -20.48
N GLU A 457 16.76 0.93 -21.00
CA GLU A 457 17.09 1.37 -22.35
C GLU A 457 16.53 0.42 -23.40
N GLU A 458 16.57 -0.89 -23.15
CA GLU A 458 15.95 -1.91 -24.01
C GLU A 458 14.42 -1.80 -24.01
N ILE A 459 13.79 -1.46 -22.87
CA ILE A 459 12.37 -1.23 -22.80
C ILE A 459 11.98 0.08 -23.51
N ASP A 460 12.80 1.13 -23.40
CA ASP A 460 12.55 2.37 -24.14
C ASP A 460 12.67 2.14 -25.65
N ALA A 461 13.69 1.42 -26.13
CA ALA A 461 13.84 1.02 -27.53
C ALA A 461 12.65 0.16 -28.01
N HIS A 462 12.07 -0.69 -27.15
CA HIS A 462 10.87 -1.45 -27.45
C HIS A 462 9.67 -0.52 -27.74
N TRP A 463 9.44 0.51 -26.92
CA TRP A 463 8.34 1.46 -27.16
C TRP A 463 8.55 2.28 -28.43
N GLN A 464 9.77 2.68 -28.74
CA GLN A 464 10.10 3.39 -29.96
C GLN A 464 9.83 2.52 -31.22
N ALA A 465 10.27 1.25 -31.17
CA ALA A 465 10.04 0.29 -32.25
C ALA A 465 8.55 -0.04 -32.43
N ASP A 466 7.80 -0.18 -31.34
CA ASP A 466 6.36 -0.45 -31.40
C ASP A 466 5.58 0.74 -31.96
N HIS A 467 5.98 1.96 -31.60
CA HIS A 467 5.39 3.18 -32.17
C HIS A 467 5.67 3.29 -33.68
N ALA A 468 6.90 3.01 -34.11
CA ALA A 468 7.26 3.02 -35.54
C ALA A 468 6.44 2.01 -36.38
N LYS A 469 6.09 0.84 -35.80
CA LYS A 469 5.18 -0.13 -36.44
C LYS A 469 3.74 0.35 -36.57
N THR A 470 3.29 1.23 -35.67
CA THR A 470 1.91 1.76 -35.68
C THR A 470 1.74 2.90 -36.69
N LEU A 471 2.85 3.48 -37.17
CA LEU A 471 2.85 4.54 -38.19
C LEU A 471 2.96 4.00 -39.63
N LYS A 472 3.27 2.70 -39.78
CA LYS A 472 3.22 1.95 -41.05
C LYS A 472 1.87 1.23 -41.18
#